data_3b31ec77b52ea1b368f7d7395762fcb8
#
_entry.id   3b31ec77b52ea1b368f7d7395762fcb8
#
_cell.length_a   1.000
_cell.length_b   1.000
_cell.length_c   1.000
_cell.angle_alpha   90.00
_cell.angle_beta   90.00
_cell.angle_gamma   90.00
#
_symmetry.space_group_name_H-M   'P 1'
#
loop_
_entity.id
_entity.type
_entity.pdbx_description
1 polymer ?
#
loop_
_entity_poly.entity_id
_entity_poly.type
_entity_poly.pdbx_seq_one_letter_code
_entity_poly.pdbx_strand_id
1 'polypeptide(L)'
;MFDKTITRWGTHSAKWDLLAADLGQDALSLSVADMEFATCPAVSRAITRACEPGIFGYTEVFDDFREAVRGWQARRHGWSPAVGDVHFFPRIVQCVSALCAIVLPGQFGRAPRVVTLDPAYGPIIEVVERAGCELRRIPLDLSEGRVVIPERHFAEAMRDADLLLWCNPHNPTGRVWTSEELDMVSTLALTYGVTVLSDDIHADFQRPGRNGYRPLAIHSQQLWESGRLIQCSSPGKTFNSAGLEASAIVVRGVLGERLEEAKRLMGLHNPNFF
;
A
#
# COMPACT_ATOMS: atom_id res chain seq x y z
N MET A 1 -20.36 -2.45 -18.06
CA MET A 1 -19.19 -1.73 -17.52
C MET A 1 -17.91 -2.37 -17.99
N PHE A 2 -17.74 -3.68 -17.84
CA PHE A 2 -16.52 -4.39 -18.25
C PHE A 2 -16.58 -4.96 -19.68
N ASP A 3 -17.61 -4.59 -20.44
CA ASP A 3 -17.81 -5.09 -21.82
C ASP A 3 -17.14 -4.22 -22.87
N LYS A 4 -16.58 -3.08 -22.46
CA LYS A 4 -15.93 -2.12 -23.36
C LYS A 4 -14.57 -1.71 -22.79
N THR A 5 -13.52 -2.04 -23.52
CA THR A 5 -12.19 -1.50 -23.28
C THR A 5 -12.08 -0.08 -23.82
N ILE A 6 -11.24 0.73 -23.19
CA ILE A 6 -10.99 2.12 -23.56
C ILE A 6 -9.54 2.22 -24.02
N THR A 7 -9.32 2.65 -25.25
CA THR A 7 -7.96 2.94 -25.70
C THR A 7 -7.40 4.15 -24.95
N ARG A 8 -6.14 4.02 -24.54
CA ARG A 8 -5.45 5.07 -23.78
C ARG A 8 -4.20 5.60 -24.50
N TRP A 9 -4.04 5.24 -25.76
CA TRP A 9 -3.01 5.84 -26.62
C TRP A 9 -3.28 7.33 -26.85
N GLY A 10 -2.25 8.17 -26.73
CA GLY A 10 -2.35 9.61 -26.86
C GLY A 10 -2.98 10.33 -25.65
N THR A 11 -3.03 9.67 -24.48
CA THR A 11 -3.61 10.23 -23.26
C THR A 11 -2.57 10.54 -22.17
N HIS A 12 -1.28 10.53 -22.52
CA HIS A 12 -0.14 10.59 -21.59
C HIS A 12 -0.11 9.45 -20.58
N SER A 13 -0.62 8.28 -20.99
CA SER A 13 -0.62 7.10 -20.15
C SER A 13 0.79 6.55 -19.97
N ALA A 14 1.26 6.43 -18.72
CA ALA A 14 2.54 5.80 -18.42
C ALA A 14 2.61 4.36 -18.95
N LYS A 15 1.50 3.63 -18.92
CA LYS A 15 1.40 2.26 -19.41
C LYS A 15 1.51 2.16 -20.94
N TRP A 16 0.82 3.04 -21.66
CA TRP A 16 0.69 2.96 -23.12
C TRP A 16 1.66 3.90 -23.84
N ASP A 17 1.69 5.17 -23.48
CA ASP A 17 2.45 6.17 -24.22
C ASP A 17 3.95 6.21 -23.81
N LEU A 18 4.31 5.60 -22.66
CA LEU A 18 5.70 5.52 -22.23
C LEU A 18 6.24 4.07 -22.30
N LEU A 19 5.65 3.13 -21.54
CA LEU A 19 6.21 1.78 -21.42
C LEU A 19 5.93 0.89 -22.62
N ALA A 20 4.84 1.09 -23.34
CA ALA A 20 4.46 0.34 -24.52
C ALA A 20 4.73 1.08 -25.85
N ALA A 21 5.37 2.26 -25.79
CA ALA A 21 5.56 3.13 -26.95
C ALA A 21 6.17 2.42 -28.17
N ASP A 22 7.17 1.58 -27.95
CA ASP A 22 7.92 0.88 -29.00
C ASP A 22 7.28 -0.45 -29.45
N LEU A 23 6.18 -0.87 -28.77
CA LEU A 23 5.56 -2.17 -29.03
C LEU A 23 4.42 -2.13 -30.05
N GLY A 24 3.98 -0.92 -30.42
CA GLY A 24 2.87 -0.72 -31.37
C GLY A 24 1.48 -0.88 -30.74
N GLN A 25 0.45 -0.47 -31.50
CA GLN A 25 -0.93 -0.39 -31.00
C GLN A 25 -1.60 -1.76 -30.76
N ASP A 26 -1.05 -2.82 -31.34
CA ASP A 26 -1.54 -4.20 -31.16
C ASP A 26 -0.96 -4.89 -29.90
N ALA A 27 -0.12 -4.19 -29.15
CA ALA A 27 0.50 -4.73 -27.95
C ALA A 27 -0.53 -5.02 -26.85
N LEU A 28 -0.35 -6.16 -26.17
CA LEU A 28 -1.09 -6.49 -24.94
C LEU A 28 -0.22 -6.14 -23.74
N SER A 29 -0.54 -5.04 -23.07
CA SER A 29 0.19 -4.63 -21.88
C SER A 29 -0.31 -5.35 -20.64
N LEU A 30 0.58 -6.11 -19.99
CA LEU A 30 0.39 -6.75 -18.69
C LEU A 30 1.22 -6.06 -17.59
N SER A 31 1.83 -4.91 -17.87
CA SER A 31 2.52 -4.05 -16.92
C SER A 31 1.57 -3.02 -16.35
N VAL A 32 1.98 -2.33 -15.29
CA VAL A 32 1.22 -1.28 -14.57
C VAL A 32 -0.23 -1.69 -14.31
N ALA A 33 -0.57 -1.88 -13.06
CA ALA A 33 -1.90 -2.37 -12.67
C ALA A 33 -2.99 -1.27 -12.77
N ASP A 34 -3.13 -0.69 -13.96
CA ASP A 34 -4.27 0.11 -14.38
C ASP A 34 -5.19 -0.77 -15.23
N MET A 35 -6.48 -0.67 -15.04
CA MET A 35 -7.46 -1.39 -15.85
C MET A 35 -7.76 -0.66 -17.16
N GLU A 36 -8.12 -1.42 -18.21
CA GLU A 36 -8.57 -0.87 -19.49
C GLU A 36 -10.09 -0.59 -19.50
N PHE A 37 -10.71 -0.52 -18.35
CA PHE A 37 -12.12 -0.27 -18.14
C PHE A 37 -12.33 1.05 -17.42
N ALA A 38 -13.46 1.71 -17.70
CA ALA A 38 -13.83 2.92 -16.97
C ALA A 38 -13.97 2.63 -15.46
N THR A 39 -13.62 3.62 -14.65
CA THR A 39 -13.96 3.60 -13.21
C THR A 39 -15.47 3.56 -13.02
N CYS A 40 -15.92 3.23 -11.80
CA CYS A 40 -17.34 3.22 -11.52
C CYS A 40 -17.97 4.62 -11.72
N PRO A 41 -19.23 4.69 -12.22
CA PRO A 41 -19.86 5.98 -12.52
C PRO A 41 -19.98 6.93 -11.31
N ALA A 42 -19.99 6.41 -10.10
CA ALA A 42 -20.03 7.22 -8.87
C ALA A 42 -18.76 8.05 -8.70
N VAL A 43 -17.59 7.48 -8.99
CA VAL A 43 -16.30 8.20 -8.96
C VAL A 43 -16.28 9.31 -9.99
N SER A 44 -16.62 9.00 -11.27
CA SER A 44 -16.67 10.03 -12.33
C SER A 44 -17.61 11.18 -11.97
N ARG A 45 -18.82 10.87 -11.46
CA ARG A 45 -19.76 11.92 -11.04
C ARG A 45 -19.24 12.76 -9.88
N ALA A 46 -18.52 12.17 -8.92
CA ALA A 46 -17.93 12.92 -7.81
C ALA A 46 -16.89 13.93 -8.30
N ILE A 47 -16.01 13.50 -9.20
CA ILE A 47 -14.99 14.35 -9.82
C ILE A 47 -15.66 15.49 -10.61
N THR A 48 -16.64 15.17 -11.46
CA THR A 48 -17.37 16.18 -12.23
C THR A 48 -17.98 17.24 -11.32
N ARG A 49 -18.69 16.83 -10.25
CA ARG A 49 -19.26 17.79 -9.28
C ARG A 49 -18.21 18.65 -8.60
N ALA A 50 -17.05 18.10 -8.29
CA ALA A 50 -15.95 18.86 -7.68
C ALA A 50 -15.40 19.94 -8.66
N CYS A 51 -15.44 19.68 -9.96
CA CYS A 51 -14.98 20.62 -10.99
C CYS A 51 -16.01 21.68 -11.37
N GLU A 52 -17.31 21.45 -11.16
CA GLU A 52 -18.39 22.35 -11.58
C GLU A 52 -18.23 23.82 -11.11
N PRO A 53 -17.78 24.11 -9.87
CA PRO A 53 -17.59 25.49 -9.42
C PRO A 53 -16.46 26.24 -10.14
N GLY A 54 -15.54 25.52 -10.81
CA GLY A 54 -14.40 26.12 -11.50
C GLY A 54 -13.36 26.76 -10.57
N ILE A 55 -13.36 26.42 -9.28
CA ILE A 55 -12.41 26.90 -8.27
C ILE A 55 -11.58 25.72 -7.79
N PHE A 56 -10.28 25.77 -8.04
CA PHE A 56 -9.30 24.71 -7.72
C PHE A 56 -8.35 25.19 -6.62
N GLY A 57 -8.92 25.49 -5.46
CA GLY A 57 -8.19 25.91 -4.27
C GLY A 57 -7.54 24.75 -3.51
N TYR A 58 -6.81 25.09 -2.44
CA TYR A 58 -6.26 24.08 -1.54
C TYR A 58 -7.38 23.33 -0.82
N THR A 59 -7.19 22.05 -0.61
CA THR A 59 -8.10 21.16 0.12
C THR A 59 -7.44 20.60 1.36
N GLU A 60 -8.25 20.09 2.28
CA GLU A 60 -7.81 19.45 3.53
C GLU A 60 -8.51 18.11 3.71
N VAL A 61 -7.93 17.25 4.55
CA VAL A 61 -8.51 15.95 4.89
C VAL A 61 -9.43 16.10 6.09
N PHE A 62 -10.74 15.93 5.86
CA PHE A 62 -11.75 15.93 6.90
C PHE A 62 -12.19 14.51 7.29
N ASP A 63 -13.13 14.45 8.24
CA ASP A 63 -13.60 13.17 8.78
C ASP A 63 -14.39 12.33 7.77
N ASP A 64 -14.98 12.95 6.75
CA ASP A 64 -15.66 12.24 5.65
C ASP A 64 -14.73 11.29 4.90
N PHE A 65 -13.47 11.68 4.64
CA PHE A 65 -12.45 10.77 4.10
C PHE A 65 -12.18 9.60 5.06
N ARG A 66 -11.95 9.91 6.33
CA ARG A 66 -11.63 8.90 7.36
C ARG A 66 -12.77 7.92 7.56
N GLU A 67 -14.01 8.42 7.61
CA GLU A 67 -15.22 7.59 7.71
C GLU A 67 -15.48 6.77 6.44
N ALA A 68 -15.17 7.31 5.26
CA ALA A 68 -15.25 6.55 4.01
C ALA A 68 -14.29 5.34 4.03
N VAL A 69 -13.04 5.55 4.46
CA VAL A 69 -12.03 4.49 4.63
C VAL A 69 -12.50 3.47 5.65
N ARG A 70 -12.90 3.90 6.84
CA ARG A 70 -13.42 3.03 7.90
C ARG A 70 -14.62 2.20 7.43
N GLY A 71 -15.58 2.86 6.77
CA GLY A 71 -16.76 2.21 6.25
C GLY A 71 -16.46 1.19 5.15
N TRP A 72 -15.47 1.46 4.29
CA TRP A 72 -15.00 0.52 3.28
C TRP A 72 -14.37 -0.72 3.94
N GLN A 73 -13.42 -0.51 4.84
CA GLN A 73 -12.75 -1.59 5.56
C GLN A 73 -13.75 -2.46 6.33
N ALA A 74 -14.74 -1.86 6.99
CA ALA A 74 -15.78 -2.59 7.71
C ALA A 74 -16.62 -3.48 6.78
N ARG A 75 -17.11 -2.92 5.67
CA ARG A 75 -17.98 -3.65 4.75
C ARG A 75 -17.27 -4.73 3.94
N ARG A 76 -16.02 -4.46 3.54
CA ARG A 76 -15.27 -5.35 2.63
C ARG A 76 -14.41 -6.37 3.36
N HIS A 77 -13.85 -5.99 4.49
CA HIS A 77 -12.81 -6.76 5.17
C HIS A 77 -13.12 -7.06 6.65
N GLY A 78 -14.28 -6.62 7.17
CA GLY A 78 -14.70 -6.88 8.55
C GLY A 78 -13.87 -6.13 9.60
N TRP A 79 -13.15 -5.07 9.20
CA TRP A 79 -12.29 -4.28 10.09
C TRP A 79 -12.77 -2.84 10.22
N SER A 80 -12.91 -2.37 11.45
CA SER A 80 -13.34 -1.00 11.75
C SER A 80 -12.28 -0.27 12.57
N PRO A 81 -11.28 0.36 11.93
CA PRO A 81 -10.30 1.19 12.66
C PRO A 81 -10.99 2.41 13.29
N ALA A 82 -10.38 2.99 14.32
CA ALA A 82 -10.84 4.27 14.83
C ALA A 82 -10.56 5.37 13.79
N VAL A 83 -11.43 6.38 13.73
CA VAL A 83 -11.29 7.51 12.77
C VAL A 83 -9.97 8.24 12.97
N GLY A 84 -9.55 8.41 14.24
CA GLY A 84 -8.28 9.05 14.59
C GLY A 84 -7.03 8.27 14.21
N ASP A 85 -7.14 6.96 13.90
CA ASP A 85 -6.03 6.13 13.44
C ASP A 85 -5.85 6.19 11.91
N VAL A 86 -6.76 6.87 11.17
CA VAL A 86 -6.72 6.97 9.71
C VAL A 86 -6.04 8.26 9.29
N HIS A 87 -4.89 8.12 8.62
CA HIS A 87 -4.07 9.20 8.10
C HIS A 87 -4.08 9.19 6.57
N PHE A 88 -3.97 10.35 5.96
CA PHE A 88 -3.87 10.50 4.51
C PHE A 88 -2.42 10.62 4.07
N PHE A 89 -2.06 9.90 3.01
CA PHE A 89 -0.89 10.14 2.18
C PHE A 89 -1.30 10.10 0.71
N PRO A 90 -0.69 10.90 -0.17
CA PRO A 90 -1.00 10.81 -1.60
C PRO A 90 -0.72 9.40 -2.15
N ARG A 91 0.41 8.80 -1.77
CA ARG A 91 0.82 7.45 -2.18
C ARG A 91 1.42 6.66 -1.01
N ILE A 92 1.22 5.34 -0.99
CA ILE A 92 1.85 4.46 0.00
C ILE A 92 3.39 4.56 -0.07
N VAL A 93 3.96 4.68 -1.26
CA VAL A 93 5.42 4.86 -1.45
C VAL A 93 5.95 6.09 -0.71
N GLN A 94 5.17 7.18 -0.64
CA GLN A 94 5.56 8.38 0.11
C GLN A 94 5.51 8.16 1.62
N CYS A 95 4.57 7.35 2.11
CA CYS A 95 4.56 6.92 3.50
C CYS A 95 5.81 6.08 3.83
N VAL A 96 6.18 5.13 2.97
CA VAL A 96 7.43 4.35 3.12
C VAL A 96 8.64 5.27 3.12
N SER A 97 8.69 6.27 2.22
CA SER A 97 9.78 7.26 2.19
C SER A 97 9.87 8.06 3.51
N ALA A 98 8.73 8.56 4.03
CA ALA A 98 8.66 9.26 5.30
C ALA A 98 9.15 8.38 6.47
N LEU A 99 8.71 7.13 6.49
CA LEU A 99 9.09 6.16 7.51
C LEU A 99 10.60 5.88 7.48
N CYS A 100 11.16 5.58 6.30
CA CYS A 100 12.55 5.19 6.13
C CYS A 100 13.55 6.36 6.24
N ALA A 101 13.18 7.55 5.75
CA ALA A 101 14.09 8.69 5.72
C ALA A 101 14.04 9.56 6.98
N ILE A 102 12.92 9.57 7.72
CA ILE A 102 12.72 10.50 8.84
C ILE A 102 12.38 9.76 10.14
N VAL A 103 11.28 8.96 10.15
CA VAL A 103 10.74 8.42 11.40
C VAL A 103 11.68 7.41 12.04
N LEU A 104 12.11 6.40 11.28
CA LEU A 104 12.98 5.33 11.83
C LEU A 104 14.41 5.80 12.11
N PRO A 105 15.07 6.59 11.25
CA PRO A 105 16.36 7.17 11.61
C PRO A 105 16.31 8.03 12.88
N GLY A 106 15.27 8.84 13.04
CA GLY A 106 15.06 9.63 14.25
C GLY A 106 14.80 8.77 15.50
N GLN A 107 14.23 7.59 15.33
CA GLN A 107 13.99 6.64 16.42
C GLN A 107 15.25 5.87 16.83
N PHE A 108 16.04 5.42 15.86
CA PHE A 108 17.15 4.50 16.12
C PHE A 108 18.53 5.19 16.15
N GLY A 109 18.65 6.42 15.67
CA GLY A 109 19.91 7.14 15.57
C GLY A 109 20.91 6.51 14.57
N ARG A 110 20.42 5.66 13.66
CA ARG A 110 21.20 4.94 12.63
C ARG A 110 20.34 4.61 11.42
N ALA A 111 20.97 4.13 10.36
CA ALA A 111 20.26 3.60 9.19
C ALA A 111 19.33 2.45 9.60
N PRO A 112 18.05 2.50 9.21
CA PRO A 112 17.09 1.42 9.51
C PRO A 112 17.43 0.14 8.76
N ARG A 113 17.17 -1.00 9.39
CA ARG A 113 17.25 -2.33 8.78
C ARG A 113 15.86 -2.74 8.32
N VAL A 114 15.70 -2.85 7.01
CA VAL A 114 14.41 -3.12 6.36
C VAL A 114 14.43 -4.50 5.75
N VAL A 115 13.40 -5.30 6.05
CA VAL A 115 13.19 -6.61 5.44
C VAL A 115 12.02 -6.55 4.47
N THR A 116 12.14 -7.20 3.33
CA THR A 116 11.04 -7.41 2.39
C THR A 116 11.20 -8.74 1.66
N LEU A 117 10.09 -9.27 1.15
CA LEU A 117 10.12 -10.44 0.26
C LEU A 117 10.56 -10.02 -1.14
N ASP A 118 11.17 -10.94 -1.89
CA ASP A 118 11.63 -10.71 -3.27
C ASP A 118 11.05 -11.80 -4.21
N PRO A 119 10.43 -11.44 -5.35
CA PRO A 119 10.31 -10.09 -5.91
C PRO A 119 9.35 -9.17 -5.13
N ALA A 120 9.59 -7.86 -5.21
CA ALA A 120 8.76 -6.83 -4.59
C ALA A 120 8.47 -5.67 -5.56
N TYR A 121 7.57 -4.77 -5.18
CA TYR A 121 7.24 -3.60 -5.98
C TYR A 121 8.45 -2.63 -6.06
N GLY A 122 8.99 -2.46 -7.27
CA GLY A 122 10.23 -1.71 -7.51
C GLY A 122 10.29 -0.31 -6.89
N PRO A 123 9.28 0.55 -7.06
CA PRO A 123 9.28 1.88 -6.46
C PRO A 123 9.39 1.90 -4.92
N ILE A 124 8.89 0.89 -4.22
CA ILE A 124 9.10 0.78 -2.75
C ILE A 124 10.55 0.44 -2.44
N ILE A 125 11.15 -0.49 -3.19
CA ILE A 125 12.57 -0.83 -3.05
C ILE A 125 13.45 0.41 -3.28
N GLU A 126 13.20 1.14 -4.36
CA GLU A 126 13.96 2.33 -4.72
C GLU A 126 13.97 3.40 -3.60
N VAL A 127 12.82 3.70 -2.99
CA VAL A 127 12.77 4.71 -1.92
C VAL A 127 13.47 4.25 -0.65
N VAL A 128 13.45 2.96 -0.33
CA VAL A 128 14.18 2.38 0.80
C VAL A 128 15.70 2.50 0.61
N GLU A 129 16.18 2.13 -0.59
CA GLU A 129 17.60 2.24 -0.95
C GLU A 129 18.07 3.70 -0.96
N ARG A 130 17.28 4.61 -1.55
CA ARG A 130 17.57 6.05 -1.57
C ARG A 130 17.56 6.69 -0.19
N ALA A 131 16.79 6.16 0.74
CA ALA A 131 16.80 6.59 2.14
C ALA A 131 18.05 6.11 2.91
N GLY A 132 18.93 5.32 2.28
CA GLY A 132 20.13 4.78 2.90
C GLY A 132 19.86 3.66 3.92
N CYS A 133 18.74 2.98 3.84
CA CYS A 133 18.43 1.85 4.70
C CYS A 133 19.26 0.60 4.35
N GLU A 134 19.52 -0.23 5.35
CA GLU A 134 20.04 -1.60 5.14
C GLU A 134 18.90 -2.50 4.69
N LEU A 135 18.76 -2.72 3.38
CA LEU A 135 17.68 -3.53 2.81
C LEU A 135 18.08 -5.00 2.70
N ARG A 136 17.28 -5.87 3.32
CA ARG A 136 17.37 -7.34 3.19
C ARG A 136 16.18 -7.86 2.40
N ARG A 137 16.47 -8.37 1.22
CA ARG A 137 15.48 -8.96 0.32
C ARG A 137 15.51 -10.47 0.50
N ILE A 138 14.38 -11.06 0.88
CA ILE A 138 14.24 -12.50 1.10
C ILE A 138 13.64 -13.13 -0.15
N PRO A 139 14.43 -13.86 -0.95
CA PRO A 139 13.91 -14.48 -2.17
C PRO A 139 12.81 -15.48 -1.83
N LEU A 140 11.66 -15.31 -2.45
CA LEU A 140 10.59 -16.31 -2.39
C LEU A 140 10.99 -17.56 -3.18
N ASP A 141 10.64 -18.72 -2.64
CA ASP A 141 10.75 -19.95 -3.40
C ASP A 141 9.57 -20.03 -4.39
N LEU A 142 9.91 -20.02 -5.67
CA LEU A 142 8.96 -20.10 -6.79
C LEU A 142 8.94 -21.48 -7.45
N SER A 143 9.56 -22.47 -6.81
CA SER A 143 9.59 -23.83 -7.32
C SER A 143 8.21 -24.49 -7.29
N GLU A 144 8.04 -25.51 -8.12
CA GLU A 144 6.82 -26.35 -8.17
C GLU A 144 5.50 -25.58 -8.43
N GLY A 145 5.59 -24.39 -9.03
CA GLY A 145 4.40 -23.56 -9.30
C GLY A 145 3.74 -22.97 -8.06
N ARG A 146 4.44 -22.96 -6.94
CA ARG A 146 4.03 -22.33 -5.69
C ARG A 146 4.91 -21.13 -5.36
N VAL A 147 4.38 -20.23 -4.57
CA VAL A 147 5.12 -19.09 -4.00
C VAL A 147 5.22 -19.33 -2.51
N VAL A 148 6.41 -19.59 -1.99
CA VAL A 148 6.63 -19.99 -0.61
C VAL A 148 7.65 -19.06 0.05
N ILE A 149 7.38 -18.68 1.30
CA ILE A 149 8.32 -17.93 2.13
C ILE A 149 9.34 -18.92 2.69
N PRO A 150 10.67 -18.72 2.50
CA PRO A 150 11.69 -19.51 3.15
C PRO A 150 11.77 -19.18 4.64
N GLU A 151 10.92 -19.81 5.45
CA GLU A 151 10.64 -19.47 6.86
C GLU A 151 11.90 -19.26 7.69
N ARG A 152 12.91 -20.13 7.55
CA ARG A 152 14.15 -20.01 8.31
C ARG A 152 14.89 -18.71 7.97
N HIS A 153 15.08 -18.42 6.69
CA HIS A 153 15.79 -17.20 6.25
C HIS A 153 15.00 -15.95 6.61
N PHE A 154 13.66 -16.01 6.49
CA PHE A 154 12.78 -14.91 6.89
C PHE A 154 12.89 -14.66 8.40
N ALA A 155 12.80 -15.69 9.23
CA ALA A 155 12.93 -15.55 10.69
C ALA A 155 14.31 -15.03 11.12
N GLU A 156 15.38 -15.48 10.45
CA GLU A 156 16.75 -14.97 10.69
C GLU A 156 16.86 -13.48 10.35
N ALA A 157 16.26 -13.04 9.24
CA ALA A 157 16.26 -11.63 8.84
C ALA A 157 15.45 -10.72 9.78
N MET A 158 14.37 -11.25 10.36
CA MET A 158 13.50 -10.50 11.28
C MET A 158 14.14 -10.23 12.65
N ARG A 159 15.16 -10.97 13.07
CA ARG A 159 15.75 -10.86 14.42
C ARG A 159 16.28 -9.48 14.79
N ASP A 160 16.84 -8.78 13.84
CA ASP A 160 17.42 -7.45 14.02
C ASP A 160 16.86 -6.41 13.05
N ALA A 161 15.71 -6.71 12.44
CA ALA A 161 14.99 -5.78 11.59
C ALA A 161 14.31 -4.66 12.40
N ASP A 162 14.24 -3.48 11.83
CA ASP A 162 13.49 -2.35 12.37
C ASP A 162 12.12 -2.24 11.68
N LEU A 163 12.05 -2.65 10.41
CA LEU A 163 10.86 -2.58 9.57
C LEU A 163 10.73 -3.82 8.70
N LEU A 164 9.54 -4.39 8.66
CA LEU A 164 9.10 -5.33 7.63
C LEU A 164 8.17 -4.59 6.66
N LEU A 165 8.53 -4.60 5.38
CA LEU A 165 7.63 -4.22 4.29
C LEU A 165 6.92 -5.48 3.80
N TRP A 166 5.65 -5.57 4.16
CA TRP A 166 4.77 -6.69 3.87
C TRP A 166 3.73 -6.29 2.84
N CYS A 167 3.47 -7.11 1.84
CA CYS A 167 2.45 -6.83 0.82
C CYS A 167 1.43 -7.98 0.79
N ASN A 168 0.15 -7.65 0.98
CA ASN A 168 -0.92 -8.65 1.01
C ASN A 168 -2.24 -8.09 0.43
N PRO A 169 -2.74 -8.58 -0.71
CA PRO A 169 -2.15 -9.58 -1.62
C PRO A 169 -0.81 -9.15 -2.21
N HIS A 170 0.08 -10.12 -2.41
CA HIS A 170 1.48 -9.86 -2.75
C HIS A 170 1.65 -9.44 -4.21
N ASN A 171 2.29 -8.33 -4.43
CA ASN A 171 2.72 -7.84 -5.74
C ASN A 171 4.23 -8.11 -5.92
N PRO A 172 4.69 -8.84 -6.97
CA PRO A 172 3.94 -9.12 -8.20
C PRO A 172 3.28 -10.51 -8.27
N THR A 173 3.41 -11.40 -7.29
CA THR A 173 3.00 -12.81 -7.42
C THR A 173 1.48 -13.02 -7.39
N GLY A 174 0.71 -12.03 -6.92
CA GLY A 174 -0.74 -12.13 -6.76
C GLY A 174 -1.19 -13.09 -5.64
N ARG A 175 -0.25 -13.54 -4.80
CA ARG A 175 -0.57 -14.45 -3.72
C ARG A 175 -1.24 -13.73 -2.54
N VAL A 176 -2.26 -14.36 -1.97
CA VAL A 176 -2.83 -14.01 -0.66
C VAL A 176 -2.20 -14.94 0.38
N TRP A 177 -1.62 -14.38 1.44
CA TRP A 177 -0.95 -15.13 2.48
C TRP A 177 -1.93 -15.90 3.37
N THR A 178 -1.53 -17.09 3.79
CA THR A 178 -2.35 -17.96 4.66
C THR A 178 -2.39 -17.45 6.10
N SER A 179 -3.30 -17.99 6.91
CA SER A 179 -3.35 -17.66 8.34
C SER A 179 -2.06 -18.01 9.05
N GLU A 180 -1.46 -19.15 8.73
CA GLU A 180 -0.18 -19.62 9.32
C GLU A 180 0.96 -18.66 8.98
N GLU A 181 1.00 -18.13 7.76
CA GLU A 181 2.00 -17.13 7.35
C GLU A 181 1.78 -15.77 8.03
N LEU A 182 0.52 -15.35 8.22
CA LEU A 182 0.19 -14.16 8.99
C LEU A 182 0.51 -14.34 10.49
N ASP A 183 0.31 -15.53 11.05
CA ASP A 183 0.73 -15.89 12.42
C ASP A 183 2.25 -15.82 12.57
N MET A 184 3.00 -16.36 11.62
CA MET A 184 4.46 -16.29 11.60
C MET A 184 4.96 -14.84 11.60
N VAL A 185 4.42 -14.01 10.69
CA VAL A 185 4.78 -12.58 10.61
C VAL A 185 4.48 -11.85 11.91
N SER A 186 3.29 -12.05 12.47
CA SER A 186 2.85 -11.40 13.71
C SER A 186 3.72 -11.82 14.90
N THR A 187 4.02 -13.11 14.99
CA THR A 187 4.85 -13.67 16.08
C THR A 187 6.27 -13.12 16.02
N LEU A 188 6.88 -13.10 14.84
CA LEU A 188 8.24 -12.58 14.66
C LEU A 188 8.30 -11.07 14.92
N ALA A 189 7.31 -10.31 14.42
CA ALA A 189 7.25 -8.87 14.63
C ALA A 189 7.12 -8.52 16.13
N LEU A 190 6.27 -9.22 16.87
CA LEU A 190 6.10 -9.04 18.32
C LEU A 190 7.35 -9.47 19.09
N THR A 191 7.93 -10.63 18.74
CA THR A 191 9.10 -11.18 19.43
C THR A 191 10.32 -10.26 19.33
N TYR A 192 10.55 -9.69 18.15
CA TYR A 192 11.73 -8.86 17.89
C TYR A 192 11.46 -7.36 17.91
N GLY A 193 10.21 -6.95 18.16
CA GLY A 193 9.83 -5.54 18.22
C GLY A 193 9.89 -4.83 16.86
N VAL A 194 9.70 -5.58 15.77
CA VAL A 194 9.75 -5.05 14.39
C VAL A 194 8.47 -4.29 14.08
N THR A 195 8.59 -3.12 13.44
CA THR A 195 7.45 -2.42 12.84
C THR A 195 7.07 -3.12 11.54
N VAL A 196 5.78 -3.33 11.31
CA VAL A 196 5.26 -3.91 10.06
C VAL A 196 4.50 -2.84 9.31
N LEU A 197 4.87 -2.57 8.06
CA LEU A 197 4.04 -1.85 7.11
C LEU A 197 3.43 -2.87 6.15
N SER A 198 2.11 -3.03 6.24
CA SER A 198 1.33 -3.90 5.36
C SER A 198 0.75 -3.07 4.21
N ASP A 199 1.25 -3.31 3.00
CA ASP A 199 0.70 -2.71 1.77
C ASP A 199 -0.43 -3.59 1.25
N ASP A 200 -1.66 -3.16 1.51
CA ASP A 200 -2.89 -3.87 1.20
C ASP A 200 -3.63 -3.26 -0.01
N ILE A 201 -2.91 -2.55 -0.87
CA ILE A 201 -3.51 -1.85 -2.02
C ILE A 201 -4.30 -2.78 -2.95
N HIS A 202 -4.01 -4.07 -2.94
CA HIS A 202 -4.66 -5.10 -3.75
C HIS A 202 -5.74 -5.91 -2.99
N ALA A 203 -6.11 -5.53 -1.77
CA ALA A 203 -7.00 -6.25 -0.87
C ALA A 203 -8.39 -6.59 -1.48
N ASP A 204 -8.90 -5.75 -2.35
CA ASP A 204 -10.22 -5.94 -2.98
C ASP A 204 -10.21 -6.93 -4.15
N PHE A 205 -9.03 -7.34 -4.65
CA PHE A 205 -8.90 -8.31 -5.74
C PHE A 205 -8.87 -9.74 -5.19
N GLN A 206 -10.05 -10.32 -5.02
CA GLN A 206 -10.21 -11.67 -4.49
C GLN A 206 -10.76 -12.61 -5.55
N ARG A 207 -10.19 -13.82 -5.63
CA ARG A 207 -10.71 -14.88 -6.51
C ARG A 207 -11.80 -15.69 -5.79
N PRO A 208 -12.97 -15.89 -6.39
CA PRO A 208 -13.99 -16.78 -5.83
C PRO A 208 -13.41 -18.17 -5.55
N GLY A 209 -13.80 -18.76 -4.42
CA GLY A 209 -13.39 -20.13 -4.04
C GLY A 209 -11.91 -20.27 -3.59
N ARG A 210 -11.21 -19.18 -3.34
CA ARG A 210 -9.85 -19.16 -2.76
C ARG A 210 -9.87 -18.49 -1.38
N ASN A 211 -8.82 -18.69 -0.59
CA ASN A 211 -8.64 -17.97 0.67
C ASN A 211 -8.69 -16.47 0.40
N GLY A 212 -9.61 -15.80 1.10
CA GLY A 212 -9.76 -14.36 0.98
C GLY A 212 -8.66 -13.61 1.74
N TYR A 213 -8.37 -12.38 1.28
CA TYR A 213 -7.55 -11.44 2.03
C TYR A 213 -8.15 -11.20 3.44
N ARG A 214 -7.28 -11.10 4.42
CA ARG A 214 -7.62 -10.70 5.79
C ARG A 214 -6.66 -9.62 6.26
N PRO A 215 -7.16 -8.47 6.79
CA PRO A 215 -6.31 -7.44 7.39
C PRO A 215 -5.46 -8.02 8.52
N LEU A 216 -4.17 -7.70 8.53
CA LEU A 216 -3.28 -8.14 9.58
C LEU A 216 -3.70 -7.59 10.96
N ALA A 217 -4.33 -6.41 10.98
CA ALA A 217 -4.86 -5.78 12.19
C ALA A 217 -5.95 -6.59 12.92
N ILE A 218 -6.80 -7.32 12.16
CA ILE A 218 -7.79 -8.21 12.79
C ILE A 218 -7.28 -9.65 12.91
N HIS A 219 -6.28 -10.03 12.14
CA HIS A 219 -5.65 -11.34 12.28
C HIS A 219 -4.81 -11.40 13.56
N SER A 220 -4.06 -10.34 13.84
CA SER A 220 -3.24 -10.20 15.06
C SER A 220 -3.59 -8.92 15.79
N GLN A 221 -4.59 -8.99 16.67
CA GLN A 221 -4.99 -7.86 17.51
C GLN A 221 -3.83 -7.39 18.40
N GLN A 222 -3.00 -8.31 18.89
CA GLN A 222 -1.84 -7.97 19.73
C GLN A 222 -0.82 -7.12 18.95
N LEU A 223 -0.54 -7.44 17.69
CA LEU A 223 0.35 -6.63 16.86
C LEU A 223 -0.27 -5.24 16.59
N TRP A 224 -1.57 -5.18 16.32
CA TRP A 224 -2.29 -3.92 16.15
C TRP A 224 -2.23 -3.05 17.43
N GLU A 225 -2.50 -3.63 18.59
CA GLU A 225 -2.49 -2.93 19.88
C GLU A 225 -1.09 -2.50 20.31
N SER A 226 -0.04 -3.17 19.85
CA SER A 226 1.34 -2.76 20.12
C SER A 226 1.73 -1.43 19.48
N GLY A 227 0.94 -0.88 18.55
CA GLY A 227 1.24 0.32 17.78
C GLY A 227 2.38 0.15 16.77
N ARG A 228 2.75 -1.09 16.43
CA ARG A 228 3.82 -1.43 15.48
C ARG A 228 3.32 -1.85 14.09
N LEU A 229 2.02 -1.83 13.87
CA LEU A 229 1.41 -2.15 12.58
C LEU A 229 0.93 -0.86 11.90
N ILE A 230 1.40 -0.66 10.69
CA ILE A 230 0.92 0.33 9.74
C ILE A 230 0.20 -0.44 8.64
N GLN A 231 -1.11 -0.24 8.48
CA GLN A 231 -1.88 -0.92 7.45
C GLN A 231 -2.31 0.07 6.38
N CYS A 232 -1.88 -0.16 5.14
CA CYS A 232 -2.02 0.79 4.05
C CYS A 232 -3.05 0.31 3.04
N SER A 233 -3.91 1.20 2.57
CA SER A 233 -4.86 0.91 1.49
C SER A 233 -5.02 2.11 0.57
N SER A 234 -5.57 1.88 -0.63
CA SER A 234 -5.84 2.95 -1.58
C SER A 234 -7.00 2.57 -2.49
N PRO A 235 -7.88 3.50 -2.87
CA PRO A 235 -8.90 3.28 -3.88
C PRO A 235 -8.32 3.16 -5.29
N GLY A 236 -7.05 3.54 -5.47
CA GLY A 236 -6.41 3.67 -6.78
C GLY A 236 -6.48 2.41 -7.65
N LYS A 237 -6.29 1.22 -7.06
CA LYS A 237 -6.37 -0.05 -7.80
C LYS A 237 -7.80 -0.57 -7.91
N THR A 238 -8.55 -0.54 -6.82
CA THR A 238 -9.94 -1.01 -6.77
C THR A 238 -10.85 -0.26 -7.75
N PHE A 239 -10.67 1.06 -7.86
CA PHE A 239 -11.52 1.92 -8.67
C PHE A 239 -10.82 2.47 -9.93
N ASN A 240 -9.66 1.93 -10.31
CA ASN A 240 -8.89 2.42 -11.45
C ASN A 240 -8.66 3.94 -11.41
N SER A 241 -8.29 4.45 -10.25
CA SER A 241 -8.14 5.89 -9.96
C SER A 241 -6.76 6.26 -9.42
N ALA A 242 -5.72 5.48 -9.80
CA ALA A 242 -4.37 5.66 -9.25
C ALA A 242 -3.79 7.07 -9.49
N GLY A 243 -4.16 7.72 -10.59
CA GLY A 243 -3.75 9.09 -10.90
C GLY A 243 -4.34 10.17 -9.98
N LEU A 244 -5.34 9.83 -9.16
CA LEU A 244 -5.92 10.77 -8.17
C LEU A 244 -5.14 10.80 -6.86
N GLU A 245 -4.18 9.91 -6.67
CA GLU A 245 -3.21 9.92 -5.57
C GLU A 245 -3.83 10.03 -4.17
N ALA A 246 -4.62 9.05 -3.79
CA ALA A 246 -5.19 8.95 -2.45
C ALA A 246 -4.85 7.62 -1.81
N SER A 247 -4.27 7.65 -0.60
CA SER A 247 -3.99 6.46 0.20
C SER A 247 -4.37 6.69 1.65
N ALA A 248 -4.89 5.64 2.28
CA ALA A 248 -5.16 5.61 3.70
C ALA A 248 -4.07 4.81 4.41
N ILE A 249 -3.45 5.44 5.38
CA ILE A 249 -2.43 4.87 6.26
C ILE A 249 -3.08 4.74 7.61
N VAL A 250 -3.35 3.52 8.03
CA VAL A 250 -4.04 3.26 9.31
C VAL A 250 -3.01 2.77 10.31
N VAL A 251 -2.79 3.57 11.35
CA VAL A 251 -1.76 3.31 12.36
C VAL A 251 -2.15 3.96 13.69
N ARG A 252 -1.88 3.28 14.82
CA ARG A 252 -2.23 3.76 16.16
C ARG A 252 -1.07 4.49 16.85
N GLY A 253 -1.46 5.45 17.70
CA GLY A 253 -0.58 6.05 18.69
C GLY A 253 0.57 6.86 18.11
N VAL A 254 1.66 6.93 18.85
CA VAL A 254 2.82 7.81 18.56
C VAL A 254 3.41 7.62 17.17
N LEU A 255 3.34 6.43 16.60
CA LEU A 255 3.85 6.19 15.25
C LEU A 255 3.05 6.96 14.21
N GLY A 256 1.72 7.07 14.36
CA GLY A 256 0.86 7.90 13.50
C GLY A 256 1.22 9.39 13.60
N GLU A 257 1.42 9.90 14.81
CA GLU A 257 1.84 11.30 15.03
C GLU A 257 3.19 11.62 14.37
N ARG A 258 4.16 10.71 14.48
CA ARG A 258 5.47 10.85 13.83
C ARG A 258 5.39 10.80 12.31
N LEU A 259 4.51 9.97 11.75
CA LEU A 259 4.27 9.94 10.30
C LEU A 259 3.63 11.25 9.81
N GLU A 260 2.68 11.81 10.57
CA GLU A 260 2.10 13.12 10.24
C GLU A 260 3.13 14.25 10.31
N GLU A 261 4.04 14.21 11.29
CA GLU A 261 5.14 15.17 11.36
C GLU A 261 6.10 15.02 10.18
N ALA A 262 6.51 13.79 9.86
CA ALA A 262 7.36 13.51 8.71
C ALA A 262 6.71 13.95 7.39
N LYS A 263 5.41 13.74 7.24
CA LYS A 263 4.61 14.21 6.09
C LYS A 263 4.70 15.75 5.95
N ARG A 264 4.55 16.49 7.06
CA ARG A 264 4.71 17.95 7.07
C ARG A 264 6.11 18.38 6.67
N LEU A 265 7.15 17.75 7.21
CA LEU A 265 8.55 18.02 6.85
C LEU A 265 8.85 17.77 5.37
N MET A 266 8.16 16.81 4.75
CA MET A 266 8.29 16.51 3.32
C MET A 266 7.42 17.42 2.43
N GLY A 267 6.61 18.32 2.99
CA GLY A 267 5.68 19.16 2.23
C GLY A 267 4.50 18.41 1.63
N LEU A 268 4.16 17.23 2.13
CA LEU A 268 3.07 16.37 1.63
C LEU A 268 1.78 16.59 2.44
N HIS A 269 1.32 17.82 2.56
CA HIS A 269 0.28 18.15 3.53
C HIS A 269 -1.14 18.19 2.97
N ASN A 270 -1.33 18.47 1.70
CA ASN A 270 -2.67 18.59 1.17
C ASN A 270 -3.01 17.50 0.17
N PRO A 271 -4.25 16.99 0.17
CA PRO A 271 -4.72 16.12 -0.90
C PRO A 271 -4.83 16.89 -2.22
N ASN A 272 -4.95 16.15 -3.31
CA ASN A 272 -5.38 16.71 -4.57
C ASN A 272 -6.81 17.25 -4.44
N PHE A 273 -7.18 18.15 -5.33
CA PHE A 273 -8.49 18.79 -5.35
C PHE A 273 -9.68 17.81 -5.40
N PHE A 274 -9.50 16.61 -5.91
CA PHE A 274 -10.54 15.58 -6.08
C PHE A 274 -10.70 14.68 -4.87
#